data_8059bc706c3b7f0ba1ce4b42b72dece0
#
_entry.id   8059bc706c3b7f0ba1ce4b42b72dece0
#
_cell.length_a   1.000
_cell.length_b   1.000
_cell.length_c   1.000
_cell.angle_alpha   90.00
_cell.angle_beta   90.00
_cell.angle_gamma   90.00
#
_symmetry.space_group_name_H-M   'P 1'
#
loop_
_entity.id
_entity.type
_entity.pdbx_description
1 polymer ?
#
loop_
_entity_poly.entity_id
_entity_poly.type
_entity_poly.pdbx_seq_one_letter_code
_entity_poly.pdbx_strand_id
1 'polypeptide(L)'
;THDQSSAASDVYKRQRLQAWRQLDGALYKPVTEWREEMVRLGGRLEALIDFADEDLPPSVEAQLRDDSNALIRAIEAVLDDGRIGEQVRSGVTVSLLGPVNAGKSTLLNLLAGRDAAIVSDEAGTTRDVVSVRLEINGVPVTLLDTAGVRQTGDLIEAEGVRRAVEAARGASTSLIVLDGSDAGWPEALESLRGIAGPSHGVILNKCDLMQEAAVAAAAEAGALTVSLAEGTGLETVVACLRDLVVPANRDEGSSLITRERHRTALEDTVASLQDALGHDFAMAPELAAEDYRRAADSLGRITGQIDAEELLGSIFSSFCIGK
;
A
#
# COMPACT_ATOMS: atom_id res chain seq x y z
N THR A 1 -31.91 6.83 10.98
CA THR A 1 -31.14 7.52 12.08
C THR A 1 -30.31 6.56 12.95
N HIS A 2 -30.47 5.22 12.84
CA HIS A 2 -29.69 4.26 13.64
C HIS A 2 -28.43 3.74 12.94
N ASP A 3 -28.37 3.83 11.61
CA ASP A 3 -27.26 3.25 10.82
C ASP A 3 -26.03 4.20 10.73
N GLN A 4 -26.24 5.51 10.78
CA GLN A 4 -25.17 6.52 10.76
C GLN A 4 -24.28 6.49 12.02
N SER A 5 -24.87 6.18 13.17
CA SER A 5 -24.12 6.03 14.42
C SER A 5 -23.25 4.78 14.42
N SER A 6 -23.59 3.76 13.63
CA SER A 6 -22.85 2.51 13.53
C SER A 6 -21.55 2.66 12.73
N ALA A 7 -21.60 3.24 11.52
CA ALA A 7 -20.42 3.37 10.66
C ALA A 7 -19.36 4.30 11.28
N ALA A 8 -19.73 5.49 11.75
CA ALA A 8 -18.80 6.40 12.44
C ALA A 8 -18.23 5.78 13.73
N SER A 9 -19.06 4.99 14.45
CA SER A 9 -18.62 4.23 15.61
C SER A 9 -17.62 3.13 15.27
N ASP A 10 -17.80 2.47 14.13
CA ASP A 10 -16.91 1.37 13.71
C ASP A 10 -15.56 1.87 13.20
N VAL A 11 -15.52 3.03 12.56
CA VAL A 11 -14.26 3.72 12.22
C VAL A 11 -13.50 4.14 13.44
N TYR A 12 -14.19 4.84 14.35
CA TYR A 12 -13.56 5.25 15.60
C TYR A 12 -13.06 4.05 16.40
N LYS A 13 -13.81 2.93 16.39
CA LYS A 13 -13.38 1.67 17.03
C LYS A 13 -12.15 1.09 16.33
N ARG A 14 -12.09 1.08 14.99
CA ARG A 14 -10.95 0.56 14.22
C ARG A 14 -9.71 1.42 14.40
N GLN A 15 -9.83 2.74 14.26
CA GLN A 15 -8.72 3.66 14.52
C GLN A 15 -8.23 3.58 15.96
N ARG A 16 -9.14 3.46 16.93
CA ARG A 16 -8.81 3.26 18.33
C ARG A 16 -8.17 1.90 18.58
N LEU A 17 -8.66 0.82 17.98
CA LEU A 17 -8.06 -0.51 18.09
C LEU A 17 -6.67 -0.56 17.46
N GLN A 18 -6.48 0.12 16.33
CA GLN A 18 -5.19 0.22 15.66
C GLN A 18 -4.22 1.14 16.42
N ALA A 19 -4.70 2.26 16.97
CA ALA A 19 -3.92 3.10 17.88
C ALA A 19 -3.52 2.34 19.16
N TRP A 20 -4.43 1.51 19.71
CA TRP A 20 -4.16 0.63 20.84
C TRP A 20 -3.12 -0.43 20.51
N ARG A 21 -3.21 -1.09 19.35
CA ARG A 21 -2.21 -2.05 18.88
C ARG A 21 -0.86 -1.39 18.65
N GLN A 22 -0.82 -0.15 18.20
CA GLN A 22 0.42 0.63 18.11
C GLN A 22 1.00 1.01 19.46
N LEU A 23 0.14 1.38 20.43
CA LEU A 23 0.55 1.66 21.81
C LEU A 23 1.01 0.39 22.53
N ASP A 24 0.38 -0.76 22.27
CA ASP A 24 0.75 -2.07 22.83
C ASP A 24 1.97 -2.69 22.10
N GLY A 25 2.56 -2.00 21.12
CA GLY A 25 3.74 -2.49 20.43
C GLY A 25 3.50 -3.76 19.62
N ALA A 26 2.36 -3.87 18.94
CA ALA A 26 2.02 -5.07 18.17
C ALA A 26 3.07 -5.43 17.11
N LEU A 27 3.69 -4.43 16.46
CA LEU A 27 4.85 -4.63 15.60
C LEU A 27 6.15 -4.76 16.44
N TYR A 28 6.21 -4.13 17.61
CA TYR A 28 7.42 -4.11 18.44
C TYR A 28 7.82 -5.52 18.91
N LYS A 29 6.85 -6.35 19.30
CA LYS A 29 7.10 -7.71 19.76
C LYS A 29 7.78 -8.57 18.68
N PRO A 30 7.20 -8.77 17.47
CA PRO A 30 7.87 -9.56 16.44
C PRO A 30 9.20 -8.96 16.01
N VAL A 31 9.33 -7.63 15.92
CA VAL A 31 10.61 -6.98 15.59
C VAL A 31 11.67 -7.24 16.65
N THR A 32 11.30 -7.29 17.94
CA THR A 32 12.24 -7.64 19.01
C THR A 32 12.68 -9.09 18.89
N GLU A 33 11.77 -10.02 18.60
CA GLU A 33 12.09 -11.44 18.37
C GLU A 33 13.01 -11.61 17.13
N TRP A 34 12.75 -10.88 16.06
CA TRP A 34 13.60 -10.88 14.86
C TRP A 34 14.99 -10.27 15.13
N ARG A 35 15.05 -9.24 15.96
CA ARG A 35 16.31 -8.63 16.39
C ARG A 35 17.17 -9.64 17.17
N GLU A 36 16.58 -10.39 18.11
CA GLU A 36 17.27 -11.44 18.84
C GLU A 36 17.78 -12.54 17.89
N GLU A 37 17.00 -12.88 16.86
CA GLU A 37 17.42 -13.82 15.81
C GLU A 37 18.59 -13.26 15.00
N MET A 38 18.53 -11.99 14.59
CA MET A 38 19.64 -11.32 13.88
C MET A 38 20.95 -11.36 14.69
N VAL A 39 20.89 -11.14 15.99
CA VAL A 39 22.06 -11.25 16.88
C VAL A 39 22.61 -12.68 16.87
N ARG A 40 21.73 -13.70 16.92
CA ARG A 40 22.16 -15.12 16.85
C ARG A 40 22.80 -15.47 15.50
N LEU A 41 22.20 -15.00 14.40
CA LEU A 41 22.73 -15.21 13.04
C LEU A 41 24.09 -14.54 12.88
N GLY A 42 24.24 -13.28 13.35
CA GLY A 42 25.50 -12.55 13.34
C GLY A 42 26.60 -13.29 14.13
N GLY A 43 26.28 -13.79 15.33
CA GLY A 43 27.22 -14.56 16.14
C GLY A 43 27.68 -15.85 15.48
N ARG A 44 26.80 -16.57 14.76
CA ARG A 44 27.21 -17.77 14.00
C ARG A 44 28.09 -17.42 12.80
N LEU A 45 27.83 -16.32 12.13
CA LEU A 45 28.63 -15.88 11.01
C LEU A 45 30.03 -15.43 11.46
N GLU A 46 30.12 -14.69 12.56
CA GLU A 46 31.42 -14.34 13.17
C GLU A 46 32.23 -15.59 13.54
N ALA A 47 31.54 -16.64 14.03
CA ALA A 47 32.21 -17.91 14.29
C ALA A 47 32.77 -18.55 13.02
N LEU A 48 32.07 -18.47 11.88
CA LEU A 48 32.60 -18.94 10.59
C LEU A 48 33.79 -18.14 10.12
N ILE A 49 33.91 -16.86 10.47
CA ILE A 49 35.03 -15.98 10.13
C ILE A 49 36.21 -16.28 11.04
N ASP A 50 36.00 -16.27 12.35
CA ASP A 50 37.06 -16.38 13.37
C ASP A 50 37.70 -17.76 13.38
N PHE A 51 36.95 -18.81 13.06
CA PHE A 51 37.39 -20.21 13.06
C PHE A 51 37.47 -20.81 11.66
N ALA A 52 37.74 -19.96 10.62
CA ALA A 52 37.82 -20.39 9.23
C ALA A 52 38.88 -21.47 8.99
N ASP A 53 39.94 -21.52 9.82
CA ASP A 53 41.04 -22.52 9.78
C ASP A 53 40.73 -23.79 10.57
N GLU A 54 39.59 -23.84 11.29
CA GLU A 54 39.14 -25.03 12.03
C GLU A 54 38.09 -25.79 11.25
N ASP A 55 38.06 -27.13 11.36
CA ASP A 55 37.03 -27.98 10.75
C ASP A 55 35.67 -27.79 11.44
N LEU A 56 34.99 -26.66 11.18
CA LEU A 56 33.63 -26.44 11.67
C LEU A 56 32.65 -27.46 11.05
N PRO A 57 31.73 -28.00 11.85
CA PRO A 57 30.73 -28.91 11.29
C PRO A 57 29.96 -28.26 10.12
N PRO A 58 29.77 -28.94 8.97
CA PRO A 58 28.99 -28.41 7.84
C PRO A 58 27.55 -28.01 8.21
N SER A 59 27.06 -28.51 9.35
CA SER A 59 25.75 -28.17 9.90
C SER A 59 25.65 -26.70 10.34
N VAL A 60 26.76 -26.02 10.65
CA VAL A 60 26.72 -24.61 11.11
C VAL A 60 26.29 -23.69 9.98
N GLU A 61 26.87 -23.83 8.79
CA GLU A 61 26.47 -23.07 7.62
C GLU A 61 25.04 -23.39 7.19
N ALA A 62 24.67 -24.70 7.14
CA ALA A 62 23.32 -25.11 6.78
C ALA A 62 22.29 -24.50 7.74
N GLN A 63 22.52 -24.53 9.05
CA GLN A 63 21.65 -23.93 10.04
C GLN A 63 21.56 -22.40 9.89
N LEU A 64 22.68 -21.72 9.60
CA LEU A 64 22.68 -20.27 9.36
C LEU A 64 21.78 -19.91 8.17
N ARG A 65 21.87 -20.67 7.06
CA ARG A 65 21.02 -20.48 5.88
C ARG A 65 19.54 -20.79 6.18
N ASP A 66 19.25 -21.86 6.89
CA ASP A 66 17.88 -22.27 7.22
C ASP A 66 17.21 -21.26 8.15
N ASP A 67 17.89 -20.80 9.19
CA ASP A 67 17.35 -19.82 10.13
C ASP A 67 17.18 -18.44 9.47
N SER A 68 18.11 -18.03 8.60
CA SER A 68 17.97 -16.80 7.81
C SER A 68 16.76 -16.86 6.87
N ASN A 69 16.54 -17.97 6.18
CA ASN A 69 15.37 -18.17 5.36
C ASN A 69 14.07 -18.19 6.18
N ALA A 70 14.11 -18.72 7.41
CA ALA A 70 12.97 -18.70 8.32
C ALA A 70 12.63 -17.26 8.74
N LEU A 71 13.64 -16.45 9.04
CA LEU A 71 13.48 -15.04 9.38
C LEU A 71 12.92 -14.24 8.20
N ILE A 72 13.45 -14.43 6.99
CA ILE A 72 12.92 -13.81 5.77
C ILE A 72 11.42 -14.11 5.61
N ARG A 73 11.04 -15.38 5.66
CA ARG A 73 9.62 -15.78 5.54
C ARG A 73 8.73 -15.15 6.61
N ALA A 74 9.22 -15.03 7.85
CA ALA A 74 8.47 -14.42 8.94
C ALA A 74 8.23 -12.92 8.69
N ILE A 75 9.23 -12.20 8.17
CA ILE A 75 9.12 -10.79 7.81
C ILE A 75 8.21 -10.60 6.60
N GLU A 76 8.39 -11.41 5.55
CA GLU A 76 7.56 -11.38 4.33
C GLU A 76 6.07 -11.62 4.64
N ALA A 77 5.76 -12.53 5.55
CA ALA A 77 4.38 -12.78 5.99
C ALA A 77 3.73 -11.54 6.63
N VAL A 78 4.51 -10.69 7.30
CA VAL A 78 4.02 -9.42 7.85
C VAL A 78 3.95 -8.34 6.77
N LEU A 79 4.87 -8.34 5.80
CA LEU A 79 4.84 -7.42 4.66
C LEU A 79 3.66 -7.69 3.72
N ASP A 80 3.17 -8.93 3.65
CA ASP A 80 2.02 -9.32 2.82
C ASP A 80 0.67 -8.93 3.44
N ASP A 81 0.58 -7.75 4.06
CA ASP A 81 -0.62 -7.20 4.71
C ASP A 81 -1.50 -6.33 3.79
N GLY A 82 -1.10 -6.18 2.51
CA GLY A 82 -1.80 -5.35 1.52
C GLY A 82 -1.80 -3.86 1.81
N ARG A 83 -0.91 -3.40 2.70
CA ARG A 83 -0.80 -1.99 3.12
C ARG A 83 -2.05 -1.43 3.83
N ILE A 84 -2.91 -2.30 4.34
CA ILE A 84 -4.17 -1.89 4.98
C ILE A 84 -3.94 -0.94 6.15
N GLY A 85 -2.94 -1.21 7.00
CA GLY A 85 -2.64 -0.36 8.14
C GLY A 85 -2.15 1.04 7.76
N GLU A 86 -1.38 1.14 6.68
CA GLU A 86 -0.93 2.41 6.11
C GLU A 86 -2.10 3.16 5.47
N GLN A 87 -2.96 2.46 4.72
CA GLN A 87 -4.17 3.02 4.10
C GLN A 87 -5.17 3.55 5.13
N VAL A 88 -5.41 2.81 6.21
CA VAL A 88 -6.30 3.27 7.31
C VAL A 88 -5.73 4.51 7.99
N ARG A 89 -4.42 4.63 8.08
CA ARG A 89 -3.78 5.76 8.74
C ARG A 89 -3.63 7.00 7.84
N SER A 90 -3.09 6.84 6.63
CA SER A 90 -2.78 7.93 5.70
C SER A 90 -3.94 8.26 4.77
N GLY A 91 -4.87 7.32 4.63
CA GLY A 91 -5.91 7.38 3.62
C GLY A 91 -5.43 6.90 2.24
N VAL A 92 -6.38 6.74 1.34
CA VAL A 92 -6.16 6.37 -0.06
C VAL A 92 -6.57 7.52 -0.95
N THR A 93 -5.71 7.89 -1.88
CA THR A 93 -6.03 8.89 -2.89
C THR A 93 -6.45 8.21 -4.17
N VAL A 94 -7.64 8.58 -4.69
CA VAL A 94 -8.20 8.07 -5.94
C VAL A 94 -8.30 9.22 -6.93
N SER A 95 -7.60 9.13 -8.07
CA SER A 95 -7.72 10.11 -9.15
C SER A 95 -8.90 9.79 -10.05
N LEU A 96 -9.72 10.81 -10.37
CA LEU A 96 -10.78 10.69 -11.37
C LEU A 96 -10.24 11.09 -12.74
N LEU A 97 -10.15 10.14 -13.67
CA LEU A 97 -9.67 10.33 -15.02
C LEU A 97 -10.84 10.28 -16.01
N GLY A 98 -10.75 11.03 -17.09
CA GLY A 98 -11.75 11.00 -18.15
C GLY A 98 -11.93 12.35 -18.83
N PRO A 99 -12.56 12.36 -20.01
CA PRO A 99 -12.78 13.58 -20.79
C PRO A 99 -13.71 14.58 -20.09
N VAL A 100 -13.74 15.80 -20.61
CA VAL A 100 -14.69 16.82 -20.17
C VAL A 100 -16.12 16.32 -20.42
N ASN A 101 -17.05 16.65 -19.51
CA ASN A 101 -18.46 16.24 -19.56
C ASN A 101 -18.75 14.73 -19.44
N ALA A 102 -17.76 13.89 -19.10
CA ALA A 102 -18.00 12.47 -18.79
C ALA A 102 -18.82 12.25 -17.49
N GLY A 103 -18.91 13.28 -16.63
CA GLY A 103 -19.68 13.21 -15.39
C GLY A 103 -18.86 13.12 -14.11
N LYS A 104 -17.53 13.38 -14.16
CA LYS A 104 -16.65 13.33 -13.00
C LYS A 104 -17.11 14.20 -11.84
N SER A 105 -17.38 15.49 -12.10
CA SER A 105 -17.84 16.43 -11.06
C SER A 105 -19.26 16.08 -10.56
N THR A 106 -20.11 15.50 -11.42
CA THR A 106 -21.43 14.98 -10.99
C THR A 106 -21.25 13.80 -10.04
N LEU A 107 -20.35 12.88 -10.36
CA LEU A 107 -20.00 11.75 -9.49
C LEU A 107 -19.49 12.22 -8.13
N LEU A 108 -18.56 13.18 -8.13
CA LEU A 108 -18.05 13.77 -6.90
C LEU A 108 -19.15 14.38 -6.03
N ASN A 109 -20.05 15.15 -6.63
CA ASN A 109 -21.15 15.78 -5.90
C ASN A 109 -22.14 14.74 -5.34
N LEU A 110 -22.45 13.68 -6.08
CA LEU A 110 -23.31 12.61 -5.61
C LEU A 110 -22.67 11.83 -4.46
N LEU A 111 -21.37 11.57 -4.54
CA LEU A 111 -20.63 10.91 -3.46
C LEU A 111 -20.48 11.82 -2.25
N ALA A 112 -20.25 13.13 -2.44
CA ALA A 112 -20.18 14.11 -1.36
C ALA A 112 -21.52 14.31 -0.64
N GLY A 113 -22.63 14.16 -1.33
CA GLY A 113 -23.97 14.24 -0.75
C GLY A 113 -24.41 13.02 0.06
N ARG A 114 -23.61 11.95 0.09
CA ARG A 114 -23.90 10.77 0.93
C ARG A 114 -23.45 10.99 2.37
N ASP A 115 -24.15 10.37 3.30
CA ASP A 115 -23.90 10.45 4.74
C ASP A 115 -22.49 9.92 5.17
N ALA A 116 -21.78 9.27 4.25
CA ALA A 116 -20.40 8.82 4.45
C ALA A 116 -19.34 9.90 4.12
N ALA A 117 -19.74 11.05 3.59
CA ALA A 117 -18.81 12.13 3.28
C ALA A 117 -18.54 12.97 4.53
N ILE A 118 -17.35 12.85 5.08
CA ILE A 118 -16.83 13.84 6.03
C ILE A 118 -16.33 15.00 5.18
N VAL A 119 -17.21 15.95 4.89
CA VAL A 119 -16.78 17.22 4.27
C VAL A 119 -15.99 17.98 5.32
N SER A 120 -14.67 17.92 5.29
CA SER A 120 -13.87 18.84 6.07
C SER A 120 -13.80 20.15 5.30
N ASP A 121 -14.42 21.21 5.87
CA ASP A 121 -14.30 22.60 5.42
C ASP A 121 -12.89 23.19 5.65
N GLU A 122 -11.84 22.44 5.43
CA GLU A 122 -10.52 23.03 5.28
C GLU A 122 -10.37 23.62 3.87
N ALA A 123 -11.09 24.70 3.64
CA ALA A 123 -10.82 25.65 2.57
C ALA A 123 -9.49 26.34 2.87
N GLY A 124 -8.41 25.82 2.33
CA GLY A 124 -7.14 26.54 2.45
C GLY A 124 -5.93 25.73 2.00
N THR A 125 -5.50 26.03 0.81
CA THR A 125 -4.19 25.86 0.18
C THR A 125 -4.18 24.95 -1.03
N THR A 126 -4.75 25.39 -2.09
CA THR A 126 -4.33 25.33 -3.50
C THR A 126 -5.54 25.60 -4.39
N ARG A 127 -5.47 26.60 -5.18
CA ARG A 127 -6.56 27.22 -5.96
C ARG A 127 -7.17 26.36 -7.07
N ASP A 128 -6.86 25.07 -7.20
CA ASP A 128 -7.06 24.41 -8.48
C ASP A 128 -7.50 22.93 -8.50
N VAL A 129 -7.70 22.24 -7.37
CA VAL A 129 -8.15 20.84 -7.41
C VAL A 129 -9.39 20.66 -6.54
N VAL A 130 -10.50 20.24 -7.16
CA VAL A 130 -11.71 19.86 -6.41
C VAL A 130 -11.47 18.47 -5.83
N SER A 131 -11.50 18.34 -4.52
CA SER A 131 -11.35 17.06 -3.82
C SER A 131 -12.54 16.81 -2.90
N VAL A 132 -12.94 15.56 -2.80
CA VAL A 132 -13.96 15.08 -1.86
C VAL A 132 -13.33 14.00 -0.99
N ARG A 133 -13.51 14.15 0.33
CA ARG A 133 -13.08 13.14 1.31
C ARG A 133 -14.27 12.28 1.69
N LEU A 134 -14.10 10.98 1.55
CA LEU A 134 -15.08 9.95 1.88
C LEU A 134 -14.46 9.01 2.91
N GLU A 135 -15.30 8.24 3.54
CA GLU A 135 -14.89 7.10 4.32
C GLU A 135 -15.50 5.83 3.73
N ILE A 136 -14.67 4.88 3.36
CA ILE A 136 -15.09 3.61 2.79
C ILE A 136 -14.51 2.47 3.65
N ASN A 137 -15.37 1.72 4.35
CA ASN A 137 -14.97 0.64 5.25
C ASN A 137 -13.90 1.03 6.28
N GLY A 138 -13.98 2.24 6.83
CA GLY A 138 -13.03 2.71 7.83
C GLY A 138 -11.71 3.23 7.25
N VAL A 139 -11.56 3.29 5.93
CA VAL A 139 -10.42 3.88 5.25
C VAL A 139 -10.79 5.28 4.76
N PRO A 140 -10.04 6.33 5.13
CA PRO A 140 -10.21 7.65 4.55
C PRO A 140 -9.86 7.61 3.06
N VAL A 141 -10.74 8.08 2.19
CA VAL A 141 -10.54 8.13 0.74
C VAL A 141 -10.65 9.55 0.26
N THR A 142 -9.64 10.03 -0.43
CA THR A 142 -9.65 11.34 -1.07
C THR A 142 -9.82 11.17 -2.58
N LEU A 143 -10.97 11.58 -3.11
CA LEU A 143 -11.20 11.64 -4.55
C LEU A 143 -10.70 12.96 -5.10
N LEU A 144 -9.85 12.93 -6.14
CA LEU A 144 -9.30 14.11 -6.81
C LEU A 144 -9.92 14.26 -8.20
N ASP A 145 -10.60 15.38 -8.47
CA ASP A 145 -11.04 15.72 -9.83
C ASP A 145 -9.89 16.36 -10.61
N THR A 146 -9.41 15.66 -11.62
CA THR A 146 -8.34 16.14 -12.50
C THR A 146 -8.78 17.21 -13.49
N ALA A 147 -10.11 17.43 -13.66
CA ALA A 147 -10.70 18.39 -14.61
C ALA A 147 -11.19 19.67 -13.97
N GLY A 148 -11.13 19.84 -12.64
CA GLY A 148 -11.76 20.94 -11.90
C GLY A 148 -11.19 22.33 -12.12
N VAL A 149 -10.17 22.51 -12.95
CA VAL A 149 -9.58 23.82 -13.24
C VAL A 149 -10.16 24.38 -14.52
N ARG A 150 -11.10 25.31 -14.36
CA ARG A 150 -11.65 26.09 -15.47
C ARG A 150 -10.57 27.01 -16.04
N GLN A 151 -10.06 26.68 -17.23
CA GLN A 151 -9.41 27.66 -18.10
C GLN A 151 -10.11 27.67 -19.46
N THR A 152 -10.37 28.85 -19.97
CA THR A 152 -10.97 29.12 -21.27
C THR A 152 -9.85 29.30 -22.30
N GLY A 153 -9.79 28.43 -23.33
CA GLY A 153 -8.88 28.59 -24.47
C GLY A 153 -8.24 27.31 -25.03
N ASP A 154 -7.84 27.32 -26.27
CA ASP A 154 -7.39 26.21 -27.11
C ASP A 154 -6.04 25.52 -26.73
N LEU A 155 -5.44 25.84 -25.58
CA LEU A 155 -4.28 25.14 -25.00
C LEU A 155 -4.66 24.04 -24.00
N ILE A 156 -5.95 23.70 -23.95
CA ILE A 156 -6.62 22.98 -22.84
C ILE A 156 -6.30 21.50 -22.84
N GLU A 157 -6.18 20.87 -23.99
CA GLU A 157 -6.12 19.41 -24.11
C GLU A 157 -4.79 18.84 -23.61
N ALA A 158 -3.67 19.42 -24.02
CA ALA A 158 -2.34 18.99 -23.59
C ALA A 158 -2.06 19.23 -22.09
N GLU A 159 -2.54 20.36 -21.54
CA GLU A 159 -2.41 20.68 -20.12
C GLU A 159 -3.35 19.79 -19.27
N GLY A 160 -4.54 19.48 -19.76
CA GLY A 160 -5.47 18.55 -19.11
C GLY A 160 -4.89 17.13 -19.01
N VAL A 161 -4.28 16.64 -20.06
CA VAL A 161 -3.57 15.34 -20.06
C VAL A 161 -2.39 15.35 -19.10
N ARG A 162 -1.57 16.40 -19.10
CA ARG A 162 -0.43 16.52 -18.17
C ARG A 162 -0.87 16.46 -16.72
N ARG A 163 -1.91 17.20 -16.35
CA ARG A 163 -2.47 17.19 -14.98
C ARG A 163 -3.09 15.87 -14.61
N ALA A 164 -3.78 15.22 -15.54
CA ALA A 164 -4.31 13.87 -15.33
C ALA A 164 -3.21 12.87 -15.03
N VAL A 165 -2.10 12.93 -15.79
CA VAL A 165 -0.91 12.10 -15.55
C VAL A 165 -0.27 12.38 -14.20
N GLU A 166 -0.11 13.65 -13.83
CA GLU A 166 0.46 14.03 -12.54
C GLU A 166 -0.41 13.57 -11.37
N ALA A 167 -1.73 13.77 -11.45
CA ALA A 167 -2.67 13.32 -10.44
C ALA A 167 -2.74 11.80 -10.33
N ALA A 168 -2.70 11.07 -11.45
CA ALA A 168 -2.66 9.62 -11.47
C ALA A 168 -1.37 9.06 -10.84
N ARG A 169 -0.22 9.71 -11.10
CA ARG A 169 1.06 9.33 -10.50
C ARG A 169 1.12 9.55 -8.99
N GLY A 170 0.42 10.57 -8.49
CA GLY A 170 0.34 10.88 -7.06
C GLY A 170 -0.78 10.13 -6.33
N ALA A 171 -1.65 9.43 -7.05
CA ALA A 171 -2.78 8.70 -6.48
C ALA A 171 -2.43 7.23 -6.23
N SER A 172 -3.08 6.63 -5.23
CA SER A 172 -2.94 5.21 -4.91
C SER A 172 -3.61 4.32 -5.96
N THR A 173 -4.70 4.80 -6.54
CA THR A 173 -5.48 4.12 -7.59
C THR A 173 -6.25 5.15 -8.42
N SER A 174 -6.85 4.73 -9.52
CA SER A 174 -7.58 5.62 -10.42
C SER A 174 -8.98 5.09 -10.72
N LEU A 175 -9.92 6.00 -10.98
CA LEU A 175 -11.25 5.70 -11.47
C LEU A 175 -11.46 6.43 -12.80
N ILE A 176 -11.58 5.66 -13.88
CA ILE A 176 -11.81 6.18 -15.22
C ILE A 176 -13.31 6.37 -15.41
N VAL A 177 -13.73 7.59 -15.75
CA VAL A 177 -15.13 7.93 -15.99
C VAL A 177 -15.29 8.40 -17.44
N LEU A 178 -16.10 7.69 -18.22
CA LEU A 178 -16.33 7.95 -19.62
C LEU A 178 -17.83 8.16 -19.89
N ASP A 179 -18.13 8.82 -21.00
CA ASP A 179 -19.49 8.96 -21.52
C ASP A 179 -19.83 7.71 -22.36
N GLY A 180 -20.68 6.82 -21.85
CA GLY A 180 -21.06 5.59 -22.53
C GLY A 180 -21.92 5.82 -23.78
N SER A 181 -22.52 7.01 -23.96
CA SER A 181 -23.26 7.39 -25.15
C SER A 181 -22.37 7.87 -26.30
N ASP A 182 -21.09 8.17 -26.02
CA ASP A 182 -20.13 8.55 -27.06
C ASP A 182 -19.52 7.28 -27.66
N ALA A 183 -19.63 7.14 -29.01
CA ALA A 183 -19.08 5.98 -29.72
C ALA A 183 -17.55 5.86 -29.60
N GLY A 184 -16.82 6.94 -29.26
CA GLY A 184 -15.36 6.96 -29.08
C GLY A 184 -14.89 6.53 -27.69
N TRP A 185 -15.78 6.06 -26.80
CA TRP A 185 -15.37 5.66 -25.47
C TRP A 185 -14.33 4.52 -25.44
N PRO A 186 -14.31 3.53 -26.36
CA PRO A 186 -13.32 2.46 -26.31
C PRO A 186 -11.88 2.97 -26.54
N GLU A 187 -11.68 3.85 -27.50
CA GLU A 187 -10.39 4.47 -27.80
C GLU A 187 -9.93 5.36 -26.65
N ALA A 188 -10.85 6.12 -26.05
CA ALA A 188 -10.59 6.94 -24.87
C ALA A 188 -10.20 6.06 -23.66
N LEU A 189 -10.83 4.91 -23.49
CA LEU A 189 -10.49 3.95 -22.44
C LEU A 189 -9.07 3.42 -22.57
N GLU A 190 -8.67 2.97 -23.75
CA GLU A 190 -7.32 2.46 -24.00
C GLU A 190 -6.26 3.53 -23.74
N SER A 191 -6.50 4.77 -24.16
CA SER A 191 -5.60 5.89 -23.86
C SER A 191 -5.45 6.15 -22.37
N LEU A 192 -6.55 6.10 -21.60
CA LEU A 192 -6.56 6.38 -20.16
C LEU A 192 -6.04 5.22 -19.32
N ARG A 193 -6.17 3.98 -19.75
CA ARG A 193 -5.58 2.81 -19.06
C ARG A 193 -4.07 2.92 -18.94
N GLY A 194 -3.39 3.45 -19.98
CA GLY A 194 -1.96 3.71 -19.92
C GLY A 194 -1.53 4.75 -18.87
N ILE A 195 -2.45 5.63 -18.48
CA ILE A 195 -2.24 6.68 -17.46
C ILE A 195 -2.64 6.19 -16.07
N ALA A 196 -3.76 5.45 -15.99
CA ALA A 196 -4.38 5.02 -14.73
C ALA A 196 -3.55 4.01 -13.92
N GLY A 197 -2.58 3.35 -14.55
CA GLY A 197 -1.80 2.30 -13.90
C GLY A 197 -2.55 0.96 -13.79
N PRO A 198 -1.94 -0.04 -13.14
CA PRO A 198 -2.48 -1.40 -13.10
C PRO A 198 -3.75 -1.54 -12.24
N SER A 199 -3.89 -0.72 -11.20
CA SER A 199 -5.07 -0.73 -10.31
C SER A 199 -5.98 0.42 -10.68
N HIS A 200 -7.10 0.14 -11.35
CA HIS A 200 -8.10 1.13 -11.72
C HIS A 200 -9.48 0.53 -11.89
N GLY A 201 -10.52 1.35 -11.67
CA GLY A 201 -11.90 1.05 -12.03
C GLY A 201 -12.33 1.80 -13.29
N VAL A 202 -13.31 1.26 -13.99
CA VAL A 202 -13.86 1.88 -15.21
C VAL A 202 -15.36 2.05 -15.06
N ILE A 203 -15.84 3.28 -15.30
CA ILE A 203 -17.23 3.66 -15.25
C ILE A 203 -17.66 4.25 -16.61
N LEU A 204 -18.69 3.70 -17.20
CA LEU A 204 -19.40 4.29 -18.32
C LEU A 204 -20.68 4.95 -17.82
N ASN A 205 -20.65 6.26 -17.77
CA ASN A 205 -21.80 7.08 -17.37
C ASN A 205 -22.78 7.27 -18.54
N LYS A 206 -23.99 7.72 -18.25
CA LYS A 206 -25.11 7.94 -19.19
C LYS A 206 -25.60 6.66 -19.84
N CYS A 207 -25.66 5.58 -19.05
CA CYS A 207 -26.15 4.29 -19.54
C CYS A 207 -27.60 4.35 -20.04
N ASP A 208 -28.37 5.31 -19.56
CA ASP A 208 -29.73 5.65 -20.04
C ASP A 208 -29.79 6.06 -21.54
N LEU A 209 -28.67 6.50 -22.10
CA LEU A 209 -28.52 6.89 -23.50
C LEU A 209 -27.75 5.84 -24.34
N MET A 210 -27.29 4.74 -23.73
CA MET A 210 -26.50 3.71 -24.42
C MET A 210 -27.42 2.77 -25.25
N GLN A 211 -26.88 2.29 -26.36
CA GLN A 211 -27.49 1.19 -27.13
C GLN A 211 -27.10 -0.17 -26.52
N GLU A 212 -27.92 -1.21 -26.71
CA GLU A 212 -27.66 -2.55 -26.18
C GLU A 212 -26.27 -3.10 -26.55
N ALA A 213 -25.83 -2.85 -27.78
CA ALA A 213 -24.49 -3.27 -28.23
C ALA A 213 -23.38 -2.59 -27.45
N ALA A 214 -23.52 -1.32 -27.08
CA ALA A 214 -22.57 -0.59 -26.27
C ALA A 214 -22.52 -1.08 -24.80
N VAL A 215 -23.70 -1.49 -24.27
CA VAL A 215 -23.78 -2.10 -22.92
C VAL A 215 -23.05 -3.46 -22.90
N ALA A 216 -23.22 -4.28 -23.95
CA ALA A 216 -22.51 -5.54 -24.06
C ALA A 216 -20.99 -5.34 -24.15
N ALA A 217 -20.53 -4.39 -24.98
CA ALA A 217 -19.11 -4.04 -25.09
C ALA A 217 -18.54 -3.49 -23.77
N ALA A 218 -19.32 -2.75 -23.00
CA ALA A 218 -18.96 -2.27 -21.68
C ALA A 218 -18.65 -3.42 -20.71
N ALA A 219 -19.51 -4.45 -20.70
CA ALA A 219 -19.32 -5.62 -19.86
C ALA A 219 -18.06 -6.41 -20.25
N GLU A 220 -17.78 -6.57 -21.56
CA GLU A 220 -16.56 -7.20 -22.07
C GLU A 220 -15.29 -6.42 -21.67
N ALA A 221 -15.39 -5.08 -21.62
CA ALA A 221 -14.30 -4.21 -21.18
C ALA A 221 -14.10 -4.18 -19.65
N GLY A 222 -14.98 -4.85 -18.88
CA GLY A 222 -14.98 -4.81 -17.42
C GLY A 222 -15.43 -3.46 -16.85
N ALA A 223 -16.21 -2.68 -17.61
CA ALA A 223 -16.68 -1.37 -17.20
C ALA A 223 -18.05 -1.45 -16.52
N LEU A 224 -18.24 -0.65 -15.47
CA LEU A 224 -19.52 -0.48 -14.79
C LEU A 224 -20.37 0.56 -15.55
N THR A 225 -21.60 0.21 -15.89
CA THR A 225 -22.54 1.12 -16.54
C THR A 225 -23.43 1.80 -15.49
N VAL A 226 -23.49 3.14 -15.51
CA VAL A 226 -24.26 3.96 -14.58
C VAL A 226 -24.98 5.10 -15.28
N SER A 227 -26.05 5.60 -14.67
CA SER A 227 -26.64 6.90 -15.01
C SER A 227 -26.60 7.79 -13.78
N LEU A 228 -25.61 8.70 -13.73
CA LEU A 228 -25.48 9.63 -12.62
C LEU A 228 -26.59 10.68 -12.59
N ALA A 229 -27.25 10.92 -13.74
CA ALA A 229 -28.39 11.81 -13.83
C ALA A 229 -29.64 11.21 -13.18
N GLU A 230 -29.84 9.91 -13.32
CA GLU A 230 -30.94 9.17 -12.71
C GLU A 230 -30.63 8.56 -11.35
N GLY A 231 -29.35 8.63 -10.92
CA GLY A 231 -28.87 8.00 -9.71
C GLY A 231 -28.71 6.48 -9.80
N THR A 232 -28.83 5.91 -11.02
CA THR A 232 -28.73 4.46 -11.25
C THR A 232 -27.27 4.00 -11.21
N GLY A 233 -26.99 2.91 -10.49
CA GLY A 233 -25.65 2.28 -10.41
C GLY A 233 -24.67 2.95 -9.44
N LEU A 234 -25.09 3.96 -8.67
CA LEU A 234 -24.20 4.64 -7.71
C LEU A 234 -23.68 3.69 -6.61
N GLU A 235 -24.50 2.72 -6.16
CA GLU A 235 -24.08 1.69 -5.21
C GLU A 235 -22.96 0.79 -5.79
N THR A 236 -23.06 0.48 -7.07
CA THR A 236 -22.05 -0.32 -7.77
C THR A 236 -20.72 0.43 -7.86
N VAL A 237 -20.76 1.78 -8.04
CA VAL A 237 -19.55 2.62 -7.99
C VAL A 237 -18.92 2.59 -6.61
N VAL A 238 -19.73 2.69 -5.55
CA VAL A 238 -19.24 2.61 -4.16
C VAL A 238 -18.62 1.23 -3.88
N ALA A 239 -19.25 0.16 -4.38
CA ALA A 239 -18.68 -1.19 -4.26
C ALA A 239 -17.34 -1.31 -5.01
N CYS A 240 -17.23 -0.77 -6.23
CA CYS A 240 -15.98 -0.72 -6.99
C CYS A 240 -14.89 0.06 -6.25
N LEU A 241 -15.22 1.24 -5.71
CA LEU A 241 -14.28 2.03 -4.91
C LEU A 241 -13.81 1.26 -3.68
N ARG A 242 -14.73 0.55 -3.00
CA ARG A 242 -14.37 -0.32 -1.86
C ARG A 242 -13.37 -1.39 -2.27
N ASP A 243 -13.62 -2.09 -3.38
CA ASP A 243 -12.76 -3.18 -3.85
C ASP A 243 -11.39 -2.67 -4.34
N LEU A 244 -11.32 -1.43 -4.85
CA LEU A 244 -10.08 -0.76 -5.22
C LEU A 244 -9.26 -0.32 -4.00
N VAL A 245 -9.94 0.07 -2.92
CA VAL A 245 -9.31 0.64 -1.72
C VAL A 245 -8.97 -0.46 -0.70
N VAL A 246 -9.83 -1.47 -0.57
CA VAL A 246 -9.67 -2.56 0.39
C VAL A 246 -9.85 -3.90 -0.33
N PRO A 247 -8.78 -4.62 -0.67
CA PRO A 247 -8.88 -5.95 -1.27
C PRO A 247 -9.71 -6.92 -0.41
N ALA A 248 -10.65 -7.63 -1.05
CA ALA A 248 -11.73 -8.39 -0.40
C ALA A 248 -11.30 -9.57 0.50
N ASN A 249 -10.06 -10.01 0.48
CA ASN A 249 -9.61 -11.29 1.06
C ASN A 249 -8.72 -11.16 2.30
N ARG A 250 -8.79 -10.07 3.09
CA ARG A 250 -7.90 -9.91 4.24
C ARG A 250 -8.64 -9.61 5.53
N ASP A 251 -8.24 -10.31 6.59
CA ASP A 251 -8.77 -10.15 7.94
C ASP A 251 -8.68 -8.69 8.40
N GLU A 252 -9.82 -8.08 8.64
CA GLU A 252 -9.94 -6.72 9.14
C GLU A 252 -9.24 -6.62 10.50
N GLY A 253 -8.09 -5.96 10.53
CA GLY A 253 -7.37 -5.65 11.76
C GLY A 253 -6.09 -6.44 12.01
N SER A 254 -5.60 -7.24 11.05
CA SER A 254 -4.34 -8.00 11.19
C SER A 254 -3.08 -7.22 10.80
N SER A 255 -3.18 -6.05 10.16
CA SER A 255 -2.00 -5.29 9.74
C SER A 255 -1.21 -4.75 10.93
N LEU A 256 0.03 -5.20 11.05
CA LEU A 256 0.99 -4.74 12.05
C LEU A 256 1.71 -3.47 11.60
N ILE A 257 1.83 -3.26 10.27
CA ILE A 257 2.55 -2.14 9.67
C ILE A 257 1.57 -0.99 9.41
N THR A 258 1.82 0.15 10.03
CA THR A 258 0.98 1.35 9.90
C THR A 258 1.77 2.57 9.42
N ARG A 259 3.08 2.42 9.21
CA ARG A 259 3.98 3.49 8.76
C ARG A 259 4.86 2.98 7.64
N GLU A 260 4.90 3.72 6.54
CA GLU A 260 5.74 3.41 5.38
C GLU A 260 7.21 3.20 5.75
N ARG A 261 7.75 4.03 6.65
CA ARG A 261 9.14 3.88 7.13
C ARG A 261 9.42 2.52 7.77
N HIS A 262 8.40 1.88 8.41
CA HIS A 262 8.58 0.55 8.99
C HIS A 262 8.56 -0.52 7.92
N ARG A 263 7.71 -0.35 6.90
CA ARG A 263 7.68 -1.22 5.71
C ARG A 263 9.01 -1.20 4.98
N THR A 264 9.50 0.01 4.63
CA THR A 264 10.79 0.18 3.97
C THR A 264 11.92 -0.46 4.78
N ALA A 265 11.93 -0.28 6.10
CA ALA A 265 12.93 -0.90 6.95
C ALA A 265 12.87 -2.44 6.93
N LEU A 266 11.67 -3.04 6.88
CA LEU A 266 11.50 -4.49 6.77
C LEU A 266 11.87 -5.00 5.36
N GLU A 267 11.50 -4.28 4.31
CA GLU A 267 11.88 -4.58 2.93
C GLU A 267 13.40 -4.55 2.74
N ASP A 268 14.07 -3.51 3.27
CA ASP A 268 15.54 -3.39 3.28
C ASP A 268 16.20 -4.55 4.06
N THR A 269 15.59 -4.97 5.18
CA THR A 269 16.07 -6.10 5.98
C THR A 269 16.03 -7.39 5.17
N VAL A 270 14.90 -7.68 4.51
CA VAL A 270 14.74 -8.88 3.67
C VAL A 270 15.73 -8.87 2.51
N ALA A 271 15.85 -7.75 1.79
CA ALA A 271 16.78 -7.62 0.68
C ALA A 271 18.24 -7.88 1.12
N SER A 272 18.67 -7.27 2.24
CA SER A 272 20.02 -7.48 2.77
C SER A 272 20.27 -8.93 3.20
N LEU A 273 19.28 -9.62 3.80
CA LEU A 273 19.40 -11.04 4.14
C LEU A 273 19.47 -11.94 2.90
N GLN A 274 18.71 -11.60 1.85
CA GLN A 274 18.77 -12.32 0.57
C GLN A 274 20.12 -12.14 -0.11
N ASP A 275 20.69 -10.91 -0.10
CA ASP A 275 22.05 -10.64 -0.59
C ASP A 275 23.07 -11.46 0.19
N ALA A 276 22.98 -11.50 1.52
CA ALA A 276 23.86 -12.29 2.38
C ALA A 276 23.85 -13.78 2.02
N LEU A 277 22.64 -14.34 1.79
CA LEU A 277 22.47 -15.75 1.39
C LEU A 277 22.98 -16.04 -0.03
N GLY A 278 23.14 -14.99 -0.87
CA GLY A 278 23.74 -15.10 -2.20
C GLY A 278 25.25 -15.35 -2.18
N HIS A 279 25.94 -15.08 -1.05
CA HIS A 279 27.37 -15.31 -0.92
C HIS A 279 27.70 -16.77 -0.57
N ASP A 280 28.88 -17.17 -1.01
CA ASP A 280 29.52 -18.40 -0.53
C ASP A 280 30.22 -18.08 0.80
N PHE A 281 29.71 -18.62 1.90
CA PHE A 281 30.21 -18.31 3.25
C PHE A 281 31.62 -18.88 3.50
N ALA A 282 32.06 -19.88 2.69
CA ALA A 282 33.42 -20.39 2.76
C ALA A 282 34.43 -19.49 2.02
N MET A 283 33.97 -18.80 0.97
CA MET A 283 34.87 -18.00 0.12
C MET A 283 34.84 -16.50 0.41
N ALA A 284 33.72 -15.99 0.94
CA ALA A 284 33.51 -14.57 1.17
C ALA A 284 32.62 -14.30 2.38
N PRO A 285 32.96 -14.81 3.57
CA PRO A 285 32.12 -14.64 4.76
C PRO A 285 32.02 -13.18 5.20
N GLU A 286 33.04 -12.35 4.93
CA GLU A 286 33.04 -10.93 5.29
C GLU A 286 31.99 -10.12 4.49
N LEU A 287 31.74 -10.51 3.23
CA LEU A 287 30.69 -9.87 2.45
C LEU A 287 29.31 -10.21 3.01
N ALA A 288 29.10 -11.47 3.36
CA ALA A 288 27.87 -11.87 4.03
C ALA A 288 27.70 -11.13 5.37
N ALA A 289 28.77 -10.97 6.15
CA ALA A 289 28.74 -10.24 7.44
C ALA A 289 28.31 -8.78 7.25
N GLU A 290 28.77 -8.11 6.18
CA GLU A 290 28.34 -6.75 5.88
C GLU A 290 26.86 -6.67 5.55
N ASP A 291 26.32 -7.65 4.80
CA ASP A 291 24.92 -7.72 4.46
C ASP A 291 24.05 -8.03 5.70
N TYR A 292 24.47 -8.93 6.57
CA TYR A 292 23.81 -9.15 7.87
C TYR A 292 23.81 -7.90 8.74
N ARG A 293 24.91 -7.12 8.73
CA ARG A 293 24.98 -5.85 9.46
C ARG A 293 23.99 -4.83 8.90
N ARG A 294 23.91 -4.71 7.56
CA ARG A 294 22.90 -3.85 6.90
C ARG A 294 21.47 -4.26 7.25
N ALA A 295 21.18 -5.56 7.27
CA ALA A 295 19.88 -6.09 7.67
C ALA A 295 19.57 -5.71 9.14
N ALA A 296 20.52 -5.87 10.06
CA ALA A 296 20.36 -5.51 11.45
C ALA A 296 20.13 -4.01 11.65
N ASP A 297 20.87 -3.16 10.94
CA ASP A 297 20.69 -1.70 10.97
C ASP A 297 19.31 -1.29 10.47
N SER A 298 18.83 -1.90 9.40
CA SER A 298 17.51 -1.63 8.85
C SER A 298 16.40 -2.01 9.83
N LEU A 299 16.49 -3.19 10.46
CA LEU A 299 15.57 -3.64 11.50
C LEU A 299 15.64 -2.73 12.75
N GLY A 300 16.84 -2.27 13.10
CA GLY A 300 17.08 -1.34 14.20
C GLY A 300 16.39 0.02 14.05
N ARG A 301 16.12 0.48 12.83
CA ARG A 301 15.36 1.73 12.58
C ARG A 301 13.91 1.69 13.09
N ILE A 302 13.38 0.50 13.36
CA ILE A 302 12.01 0.33 13.88
C ILE A 302 11.98 0.45 15.41
N THR A 303 12.91 -0.17 16.12
CA THR A 303 12.91 -0.29 17.59
C THR A 303 14.06 0.44 18.29
N GLY A 304 15.06 0.89 17.56
CA GLY A 304 16.33 1.42 18.04
C GLY A 304 17.50 0.57 17.52
N GLN A 305 18.70 1.13 17.48
CA GLN A 305 19.89 0.46 16.92
C GLN A 305 20.25 -0.80 17.71
N ILE A 306 20.71 -1.82 17.01
CA ILE A 306 21.35 -2.99 17.60
C ILE A 306 22.77 -2.55 17.97
N ASP A 307 23.14 -2.65 19.27
CA ASP A 307 24.45 -2.25 19.71
C ASP A 307 25.49 -3.35 19.42
N ALA A 308 26.71 -2.94 19.05
CA ALA A 308 27.83 -3.87 18.85
C ALA A 308 28.11 -4.73 20.08
N GLU A 309 27.88 -4.21 21.30
CA GLU A 309 27.99 -4.96 22.53
C GLU A 309 27.01 -6.11 22.69
N GLU A 310 25.74 -5.96 22.14
CA GLU A 310 24.76 -7.05 22.12
C GLU A 310 25.21 -8.18 21.19
N LEU A 311 25.81 -7.84 20.03
CA LEU A 311 26.37 -8.82 19.10
C LEU A 311 27.50 -9.61 19.74
N LEU A 312 28.46 -8.93 20.36
CA LEU A 312 29.61 -9.54 21.09
C LEU A 312 29.15 -10.40 22.29
N GLY A 313 28.14 -9.92 23.04
CA GLY A 313 27.58 -10.67 24.16
C GLY A 313 26.97 -12.01 23.76
N SER A 314 26.33 -12.08 22.58
CA SER A 314 25.79 -13.31 22.00
C SER A 314 26.90 -14.31 21.62
N ILE A 315 27.97 -13.84 21.02
CA ILE A 315 29.14 -14.67 20.67
C ILE A 315 29.72 -15.34 21.95
N PHE A 316 29.97 -14.57 23.00
CA PHE A 316 30.53 -15.10 24.25
C PHE A 316 29.56 -16.01 25.03
N SER A 317 28.23 -15.80 24.88
CA SER A 317 27.24 -16.65 25.55
C SER A 317 26.99 -17.99 24.83
N SER A 318 27.16 -18.02 23.52
CA SER A 318 26.96 -19.23 22.69
C SER A 318 28.19 -20.17 22.74
N PHE A 319 29.35 -19.61 22.90
CA PHE A 319 30.56 -20.38 23.12
C PHE A 319 30.82 -20.43 24.66
N CYS A 320 30.42 -21.52 25.30
CA CYS A 320 30.96 -21.88 26.60
C CYS A 320 32.48 -22.11 26.48
N ILE A 321 33.26 -21.02 26.34
CA ILE A 321 34.71 -21.07 26.46
C ILE A 321 35.01 -21.07 27.95
N GLY A 322 35.28 -22.24 28.50
CA GLY A 322 35.93 -22.36 29.79
C GLY A 322 35.24 -23.23 30.82
N LYS A 323 35.35 -24.53 30.67
CA LYS A 323 35.87 -25.37 31.76
C LYS A 323 36.49 -26.64 31.19
#